data_86250a7bcba0af86bf35574ebbdb08b9
#
_entry.id   86250a7bcba0af86bf35574ebbdb08b9
#
_cell.length_a   1.000
_cell.length_b   1.000
_cell.length_c   1.000
_cell.angle_alpha   90.00
_cell.angle_beta   90.00
_cell.angle_gamma   90.00
#
_symmetry.space_group_name_H-M   'P 1'
#
loop_
_entity.id
_entity.type
_entity.pdbx_description
1 polymer ?
#
loop_
_entity_poly.entity_id
_entity_poly.type
_entity_poly.pdbx_seq_one_letter_code
_entity_poly.pdbx_strand_id
1 'polypeptide(L)'
;MFDLKIQNTNLILNKAILQIWQIEKYSYKSQARPDYGFLYLSKGTITYSFNNQQIKLKAGDIIYLPKGSNYETDFDIRNSVVENVLINFDVIGTTPFSEISEPVLLFNDKSKNLSRFFYDTVNAYNENGKSFLTYTLIYKCFNEIQKTLQLQNENKEQYQFNQIAVSLTEKPELSIKDVCDSLHMSRSMFQKKFKLYIGSSPVEYRTKKRIEKAKLLLRTTDIPIKAIVDALGFYDTAYFYKAFEKSTSLTPKQYRDKNQPLF
;
A
#
# COMPACT_ATOMS: atom_id res chain seq x y z
N MET A 1 -4.91 6.06 6.19
CA MET A 1 -4.26 4.74 6.19
C MET A 1 -5.27 3.77 6.77
N PHE A 2 -5.81 2.86 5.93
CA PHE A 2 -6.81 1.90 6.39
C PHE A 2 -6.14 0.79 7.21
N ASP A 3 -6.27 0.85 8.53
CA ASP A 3 -5.92 -0.27 9.42
C ASP A 3 -7.23 -0.93 9.87
N LEU A 4 -7.64 -1.96 9.13
CA LEU A 4 -8.83 -2.74 9.43
C LEU A 4 -8.52 -3.77 10.53
N LYS A 5 -8.16 -3.33 11.73
CA LYS A 5 -8.05 -4.24 12.88
C LYS A 5 -9.45 -4.56 13.40
N ILE A 6 -9.99 -5.67 12.97
CA ILE A 6 -11.24 -6.26 13.49
C ILE A 6 -10.93 -7.02 14.79
N GLN A 7 -10.29 -6.37 15.75
CA GLN A 7 -10.13 -6.94 17.08
C GLN A 7 -11.31 -6.51 17.95
N ASN A 8 -12.03 -7.46 18.52
CA ASN A 8 -13.20 -7.27 19.40
C ASN A 8 -14.42 -6.63 18.72
N THR A 9 -14.64 -6.89 17.44
CA THR A 9 -15.79 -6.38 16.69
C THR A 9 -16.78 -7.51 16.41
N ASN A 10 -18.02 -7.37 16.85
CA ASN A 10 -19.10 -8.28 16.50
C ASN A 10 -19.86 -7.75 15.28
N LEU A 11 -19.91 -8.54 14.22
CA LEU A 11 -20.67 -8.22 13.03
C LEU A 11 -22.11 -8.68 13.17
N ILE A 12 -23.06 -7.84 12.75
CA ILE A 12 -24.45 -8.20 12.57
C ILE A 12 -24.72 -8.17 11.07
N LEU A 13 -24.92 -9.34 10.47
CA LEU A 13 -25.33 -9.41 9.08
C LEU A 13 -26.77 -8.90 8.95
N ASN A 14 -27.00 -7.89 8.12
CA ASN A 14 -28.33 -7.37 7.83
C ASN A 14 -28.91 -8.04 6.57
N LYS A 15 -28.13 -8.08 5.48
CA LYS A 15 -28.55 -8.67 4.22
C LYS A 15 -27.33 -9.04 3.37
N ALA A 16 -27.42 -10.17 2.65
CA ALA A 16 -26.48 -10.50 1.57
C ALA A 16 -27.29 -10.73 0.29
N ILE A 17 -26.97 -10.06 -0.79
CA ILE A 17 -27.78 -10.02 -2.01
C ILE A 17 -26.91 -10.03 -3.26
N LEU A 18 -27.27 -10.89 -4.22
CA LEU A 18 -26.82 -10.82 -5.61
C LEU A 18 -27.78 -9.92 -6.38
N GLN A 19 -27.26 -8.90 -7.05
CA GLN A 19 -28.03 -7.96 -7.86
C GLN A 19 -27.59 -8.06 -9.31
N ILE A 20 -28.57 -8.25 -10.20
CA ILE A 20 -28.37 -8.33 -11.65
C ILE A 20 -29.25 -7.28 -12.33
N TRP A 21 -28.63 -6.35 -13.04
CA TRP A 21 -29.30 -5.25 -13.69
C TRP A 21 -29.21 -5.43 -15.21
N GLN A 22 -30.37 -5.44 -15.87
CA GLN A 22 -30.50 -5.67 -17.33
C GLN A 22 -31.33 -4.59 -18.02
N ILE A 23 -31.76 -3.55 -17.29
CA ILE A 23 -32.63 -2.47 -17.77
C ILE A 23 -31.80 -1.30 -18.29
N GLU A 24 -32.23 -0.60 -19.32
CA GLU A 24 -31.47 0.38 -20.12
C GLU A 24 -30.80 1.53 -19.33
N LYS A 25 -31.35 1.97 -18.22
CA LYS A 25 -30.73 2.93 -17.31
C LYS A 25 -31.30 2.76 -15.90
N TYR A 26 -30.44 2.62 -14.93
CA TYR A 26 -30.83 2.62 -13.52
C TYR A 26 -29.90 3.53 -12.74
N SER A 27 -30.48 4.46 -12.00
CA SER A 27 -29.78 5.26 -11.00
C SER A 27 -30.45 5.07 -9.64
N TYR A 28 -29.64 5.04 -8.61
CA TYR A 28 -30.10 4.92 -7.22
C TYR A 28 -29.46 6.01 -6.37
N LYS A 29 -30.28 6.67 -5.55
CA LYS A 29 -29.82 7.68 -4.60
C LYS A 29 -29.96 7.16 -3.18
N SER A 30 -28.85 7.07 -2.49
CA SER A 30 -28.80 6.77 -1.06
C SER A 30 -28.79 8.06 -0.26
N GLN A 31 -29.71 8.18 0.70
CA GLN A 31 -29.70 9.26 1.70
C GLN A 31 -29.55 8.61 3.07
N ALA A 32 -28.46 8.93 3.79
CA ALA A 32 -28.15 8.37 5.09
C ALA A 32 -28.23 6.82 5.09
N ARG A 33 -27.35 6.17 4.33
CA ARG A 33 -27.31 4.71 4.18
C ARG A 33 -27.52 4.01 5.54
N PRO A 34 -28.49 3.07 5.67
CA PRO A 34 -28.84 2.48 6.97
C PRO A 34 -27.78 1.53 7.52
N ASP A 35 -26.99 0.91 6.66
CA ASP A 35 -26.04 -0.16 6.99
C ASP A 35 -24.64 0.16 6.48
N TYR A 36 -23.62 -0.46 7.06
CA TYR A 36 -22.33 -0.61 6.39
C TYR A 36 -22.47 -1.62 5.26
N GLY A 37 -21.63 -1.53 4.24
CA GLY A 37 -21.66 -2.50 3.13
C GLY A 37 -20.32 -2.71 2.46
N PHE A 38 -20.09 -3.95 2.01
CA PHE A 38 -19.13 -4.25 0.97
C PHE A 38 -19.85 -4.67 -0.30
N LEU A 39 -19.50 -4.04 -1.41
CA LEU A 39 -19.97 -4.44 -2.72
C LEU A 39 -18.81 -4.96 -3.56
N TYR A 40 -18.97 -6.14 -4.11
CA TYR A 40 -18.12 -6.74 -5.12
C TYR A 40 -18.79 -6.61 -6.49
N LEU A 41 -18.17 -5.94 -7.44
CA LEU A 41 -18.69 -5.83 -8.81
C LEU A 41 -18.11 -6.98 -9.66
N SER A 42 -18.97 -7.92 -10.06
CA SER A 42 -18.54 -9.07 -10.86
C SER A 42 -18.56 -8.81 -12.35
N LYS A 43 -19.55 -8.02 -12.84
CA LYS A 43 -19.69 -7.64 -14.25
C LYS A 43 -20.17 -6.21 -14.42
N GLY A 44 -19.76 -5.59 -15.52
CA GLY A 44 -20.20 -4.26 -15.92
C GLY A 44 -19.46 -3.13 -15.23
N THR A 45 -20.11 -1.97 -15.15
CA THR A 45 -19.57 -0.73 -14.60
C THR A 45 -20.62 -0.03 -13.75
N ILE A 46 -20.22 0.49 -12.58
CA ILE A 46 -21.06 1.33 -11.71
C ILE A 46 -20.28 2.60 -11.40
N THR A 47 -20.92 3.76 -11.51
CA THR A 47 -20.35 5.04 -11.07
C THR A 47 -21.03 5.46 -9.77
N TYR A 48 -20.24 5.70 -8.73
CA TYR A 48 -20.67 6.33 -7.48
C TYR A 48 -20.32 7.81 -7.51
N SER A 49 -21.29 8.69 -7.25
CA SER A 49 -21.12 10.14 -7.20
C SER A 49 -21.50 10.67 -5.82
N PHE A 50 -20.59 11.41 -5.16
CA PHE A 50 -20.78 12.02 -3.83
C PHE A 50 -19.82 13.21 -3.67
N ASN A 51 -20.27 14.27 -2.97
CA ASN A 51 -19.44 15.45 -2.62
C ASN A 51 -18.53 15.96 -3.78
N ASN A 52 -19.07 16.09 -4.98
CA ASN A 52 -18.35 16.49 -6.21
C ASN A 52 -17.22 15.53 -6.62
N GLN A 53 -17.19 14.33 -6.08
CA GLN A 53 -16.27 13.27 -6.46
C GLN A 53 -17.00 12.13 -7.16
N GLN A 54 -16.26 11.35 -7.95
CA GLN A 54 -16.79 10.17 -8.60
C GLN A 54 -15.81 8.99 -8.46
N ILE A 55 -16.37 7.83 -8.20
CA ILE A 55 -15.66 6.55 -8.26
C ILE A 55 -16.32 5.69 -9.32
N LYS A 56 -15.58 5.37 -10.38
CA LYS A 56 -16.03 4.46 -11.43
C LYS A 56 -15.49 3.05 -11.17
N LEU A 57 -16.39 2.13 -10.85
CA LEU A 57 -16.07 0.73 -10.62
C LEU A 57 -16.08 -0.06 -11.93
N LYS A 58 -15.21 -1.06 -12.00
CA LYS A 58 -15.14 -2.09 -13.04
C LYS A 58 -15.16 -3.48 -12.44
N ALA A 59 -15.38 -4.49 -13.25
CA ALA A 59 -15.40 -5.89 -12.78
C ALA A 59 -14.14 -6.25 -11.96
N GLY A 60 -14.36 -6.88 -10.82
CA GLY A 60 -13.37 -7.22 -9.80
C GLY A 60 -13.20 -6.16 -8.70
N ASP A 61 -13.75 -4.96 -8.84
CA ASP A 61 -13.62 -3.93 -7.82
C ASP A 61 -14.47 -4.24 -6.58
N ILE A 62 -13.88 -3.95 -5.42
CA ILE A 62 -14.53 -4.00 -4.11
C ILE A 62 -14.58 -2.58 -3.55
N ILE A 63 -15.80 -2.13 -3.23
CA ILE A 63 -16.05 -0.84 -2.60
C ILE A 63 -16.63 -1.04 -1.20
N TYR A 64 -16.15 -0.22 -0.26
CA TYR A 64 -16.74 -0.07 1.05
C TYR A 64 -17.76 1.07 1.04
N LEU A 65 -18.92 0.82 1.61
CA LEU A 65 -20.06 1.74 1.69
C LEU A 65 -20.34 2.04 3.16
N PRO A 66 -20.01 3.24 3.65
CA PRO A 66 -20.21 3.61 5.05
C PRO A 66 -21.69 3.77 5.41
N LYS A 67 -22.06 3.38 6.63
CA LYS A 67 -23.34 3.74 7.26
C LYS A 67 -23.44 5.26 7.38
N GLY A 68 -24.60 5.84 7.10
CA GLY A 68 -24.84 7.29 7.10
C GLY A 68 -24.39 8.00 5.82
N SER A 69 -23.70 7.34 4.90
CA SER A 69 -23.22 7.98 3.66
C SER A 69 -24.34 8.35 2.69
N ASN A 70 -24.12 9.46 1.96
CA ASN A 70 -24.98 9.93 0.90
C ASN A 70 -24.25 9.77 -0.44
N TYR A 71 -24.87 9.14 -1.41
CA TYR A 71 -24.30 8.98 -2.77
C TYR A 71 -25.39 8.68 -3.80
N GLU A 72 -25.07 8.94 -5.05
CA GLU A 72 -25.84 8.49 -6.21
C GLU A 72 -25.04 7.42 -6.97
N THR A 73 -25.73 6.45 -7.55
CA THR A 73 -25.12 5.41 -8.39
C THR A 73 -25.75 5.40 -9.76
N ASP A 74 -24.91 5.38 -10.79
CA ASP A 74 -25.31 5.12 -12.15
C ASP A 74 -24.76 3.76 -12.63
N PHE A 75 -25.66 2.91 -13.10
CA PHE A 75 -25.33 1.60 -13.66
C PHE A 75 -25.22 1.71 -15.17
N ASP A 76 -24.02 1.50 -15.73
CA ASP A 76 -23.82 1.56 -17.20
C ASP A 76 -24.20 0.23 -17.84
N ILE A 77 -25.49 0.13 -18.22
CA ILE A 77 -26.11 -1.09 -18.73
C ILE A 77 -26.17 -1.11 -20.25
N ARG A 78 -25.77 -0.02 -20.92
CA ARG A 78 -25.90 0.15 -22.39
C ARG A 78 -25.21 -0.92 -23.21
N ASN A 79 -24.13 -1.50 -22.70
CA ASN A 79 -23.30 -2.47 -23.43
C ASN A 79 -23.09 -3.79 -22.69
N SER A 80 -23.60 -3.95 -21.46
CA SER A 80 -23.38 -5.15 -20.67
C SER A 80 -24.32 -5.26 -19.47
N VAL A 81 -24.55 -6.48 -19.02
CA VAL A 81 -25.20 -6.75 -17.73
C VAL A 81 -24.30 -6.22 -16.61
N VAL A 82 -24.89 -5.52 -15.65
CA VAL A 82 -24.21 -5.18 -14.40
C VAL A 82 -24.60 -6.19 -13.33
N GLU A 83 -23.62 -6.86 -12.78
CA GLU A 83 -23.79 -7.88 -11.74
C GLU A 83 -22.89 -7.57 -10.56
N ASN A 84 -23.47 -7.50 -9.37
CA ASN A 84 -22.74 -7.22 -8.15
C ASN A 84 -23.27 -8.04 -6.96
N VAL A 85 -22.43 -8.29 -5.99
CA VAL A 85 -22.79 -8.86 -4.70
C VAL A 85 -22.63 -7.80 -3.63
N LEU A 86 -23.70 -7.53 -2.88
CA LEU A 86 -23.72 -6.57 -1.79
C LEU A 86 -23.96 -7.29 -0.46
N ILE A 87 -23.06 -7.11 0.50
CA ILE A 87 -23.17 -7.60 1.87
C ILE A 87 -23.36 -6.40 2.77
N ASN A 88 -24.54 -6.27 3.37
CA ASN A 88 -24.91 -5.24 4.34
C ASN A 88 -24.79 -5.76 5.77
N PHE A 89 -24.17 -4.98 6.64
CA PHE A 89 -23.92 -5.37 8.02
C PHE A 89 -23.91 -4.16 8.96
N ASP A 90 -24.11 -4.43 10.24
CA ASP A 90 -23.79 -3.52 11.32
C ASP A 90 -22.66 -4.07 12.18
N VAL A 91 -22.14 -3.21 13.06
CA VAL A 91 -21.01 -3.52 13.93
C VAL A 91 -21.36 -3.12 15.36
N ILE A 92 -21.12 -4.05 16.30
CA ILE A 92 -21.20 -3.76 17.75
C ILE A 92 -19.77 -3.59 18.25
N GLY A 93 -19.50 -2.44 18.90
CA GLY A 93 -18.18 -2.10 19.44
C GLY A 93 -17.46 -1.02 18.63
N THR A 94 -16.18 -0.79 18.93
CA THR A 94 -15.35 0.15 18.19
C THR A 94 -15.01 -0.44 16.83
N THR A 95 -15.31 0.26 15.77
CA THR A 95 -15.04 -0.17 14.41
C THR A 95 -14.01 0.75 13.76
N PRO A 96 -13.02 0.20 13.03
CA PRO A 96 -12.11 1.00 12.20
C PRO A 96 -12.85 1.73 11.06
N PHE A 97 -14.11 1.39 10.82
CA PHE A 97 -14.95 1.99 9.78
C PHE A 97 -15.65 3.28 10.22
N SER A 98 -15.69 3.60 11.52
CA SER A 98 -16.43 4.75 12.05
C SER A 98 -15.89 6.12 11.60
N GLU A 99 -14.62 6.19 11.20
CA GLU A 99 -13.98 7.42 10.71
C GLU A 99 -14.22 7.69 9.22
N ILE A 100 -14.84 6.73 8.51
CA ILE A 100 -15.07 6.82 7.08
C ILE A 100 -16.52 7.22 6.85
N SER A 101 -16.74 8.37 6.25
CA SER A 101 -18.07 8.92 5.97
C SER A 101 -18.51 8.77 4.51
N GLU A 102 -17.59 8.45 3.59
CA GLU A 102 -17.82 8.40 2.16
C GLU A 102 -17.48 7.04 1.56
N PRO A 103 -18.11 6.65 0.43
CA PRO A 103 -17.75 5.42 -0.30
C PRO A 103 -16.27 5.37 -0.66
N VAL A 104 -15.62 4.22 -0.46
CA VAL A 104 -14.19 4.04 -0.73
C VAL A 104 -13.93 2.81 -1.56
N LEU A 105 -13.32 3.00 -2.74
CA LEU A 105 -12.77 1.90 -3.52
C LEU A 105 -11.59 1.29 -2.75
N LEU A 106 -11.73 0.02 -2.34
CA LEU A 106 -10.69 -0.67 -1.58
C LEU A 106 -9.59 -1.17 -2.52
N PHE A 107 -9.94 -2.01 -3.47
CA PHE A 107 -9.03 -2.55 -4.49
C PHE A 107 -9.78 -3.33 -5.56
N ASN A 108 -9.04 -3.77 -6.60
CA ASN A 108 -9.52 -4.70 -7.61
C ASN A 108 -9.00 -6.11 -7.32
N ASP A 109 -9.89 -7.07 -7.17
CA ASP A 109 -9.60 -8.51 -7.02
C ASP A 109 -9.26 -9.15 -8.37
N LYS A 110 -8.08 -8.85 -8.90
CA LYS A 110 -7.61 -9.36 -10.21
C LYS A 110 -7.57 -10.89 -10.28
N SER A 111 -7.27 -11.52 -9.16
CA SER A 111 -7.17 -12.97 -9.03
C SER A 111 -8.50 -13.68 -8.87
N LYS A 112 -9.58 -12.92 -8.66
CA LYS A 112 -10.94 -13.41 -8.36
C LYS A 112 -11.02 -14.32 -7.12
N ASN A 113 -10.05 -14.23 -6.22
CA ASN A 113 -10.00 -15.05 -5.01
C ASN A 113 -11.12 -14.68 -4.02
N LEU A 114 -11.48 -13.40 -3.97
CA LEU A 114 -12.52 -12.89 -3.08
C LEU A 114 -13.94 -13.09 -3.62
N SER A 115 -14.11 -13.16 -4.94
CA SER A 115 -15.41 -13.36 -5.57
C SER A 115 -16.16 -14.55 -4.97
N ARG A 116 -15.46 -15.67 -4.76
CA ARG A 116 -16.04 -16.87 -4.17
C ARG A 116 -16.64 -16.61 -2.79
N PHE A 117 -15.95 -15.91 -1.91
CA PHE A 117 -16.46 -15.62 -0.57
C PHE A 117 -17.71 -14.75 -0.59
N PHE A 118 -17.80 -13.80 -1.52
CA PHE A 118 -19.01 -12.99 -1.70
C PHE A 118 -20.19 -13.85 -2.15
N TYR A 119 -20.02 -14.70 -3.18
CA TYR A 119 -21.09 -15.57 -3.68
C TYR A 119 -21.47 -16.65 -2.66
N ASP A 120 -20.52 -17.30 -2.01
CA ASP A 120 -20.78 -18.32 -0.98
C ASP A 120 -21.56 -17.70 0.19
N THR A 121 -21.28 -16.43 0.57
CA THR A 121 -22.03 -15.73 1.63
C THR A 121 -23.49 -15.50 1.21
N VAL A 122 -23.73 -15.08 -0.04
CA VAL A 122 -25.10 -14.87 -0.56
C VAL A 122 -25.87 -16.19 -0.64
N ASN A 123 -25.24 -17.22 -1.16
CA ASN A 123 -25.86 -18.54 -1.28
C ASN A 123 -26.25 -19.09 0.11
N ALA A 124 -25.33 -19.06 1.07
CA ALA A 124 -25.61 -19.50 2.44
C ALA A 124 -26.71 -18.65 3.10
N TYR A 125 -26.75 -17.33 2.83
CA TYR A 125 -27.79 -16.45 3.35
C TYR A 125 -29.17 -16.78 2.74
N ASN A 126 -29.23 -17.04 1.44
CA ASN A 126 -30.47 -17.38 0.76
C ASN A 126 -31.04 -18.74 1.22
N GLU A 127 -30.14 -19.70 1.48
CA GLU A 127 -30.53 -21.05 1.90
C GLU A 127 -30.85 -21.14 3.40
N ASN A 128 -30.09 -20.48 4.25
CA ASN A 128 -30.06 -20.69 5.69
C ASN A 128 -30.30 -19.41 6.52
N GLY A 129 -30.55 -18.28 5.87
CA GLY A 129 -30.70 -16.97 6.52
C GLY A 129 -29.44 -16.58 7.31
N LYS A 130 -29.65 -16.01 8.51
CA LYS A 130 -28.56 -15.59 9.42
C LYS A 130 -28.02 -16.76 10.24
N SER A 131 -27.56 -17.82 9.57
CA SER A 131 -27.04 -19.04 10.18
C SER A 131 -25.57 -18.92 10.60
N PHE A 132 -25.09 -19.88 11.39
CA PHE A 132 -23.69 -19.99 11.77
C PHE A 132 -22.77 -20.10 10.53
N LEU A 133 -23.20 -20.84 9.49
CA LEU A 133 -22.47 -20.96 8.23
C LEU A 133 -22.33 -19.60 7.55
N THR A 134 -23.42 -18.85 7.45
CA THR A 134 -23.42 -17.51 6.83
C THR A 134 -22.47 -16.55 7.56
N TYR A 135 -22.50 -16.54 8.90
CA TYR A 135 -21.57 -15.74 9.69
C TYR A 135 -20.11 -16.19 9.51
N THR A 136 -19.86 -17.49 9.43
CA THR A 136 -18.50 -18.00 9.16
C THR A 136 -17.97 -17.51 7.83
N LEU A 137 -18.79 -17.49 6.79
CA LEU A 137 -18.39 -17.03 5.44
C LEU A 137 -18.16 -15.53 5.39
N ILE A 138 -19.01 -14.74 6.04
CA ILE A 138 -18.81 -13.30 6.09
C ILE A 138 -17.52 -12.92 6.85
N TYR A 139 -17.21 -13.56 7.98
CA TYR A 139 -15.96 -13.36 8.70
C TYR A 139 -14.72 -13.75 7.86
N LYS A 140 -14.81 -14.85 7.10
CA LYS A 140 -13.76 -15.24 6.14
C LYS A 140 -13.58 -14.18 5.05
N CYS A 141 -14.67 -13.68 4.47
CA CYS A 141 -14.64 -12.63 3.47
C CYS A 141 -13.93 -11.35 4.01
N PHE A 142 -14.30 -10.91 5.21
CA PHE A 142 -13.69 -9.75 5.87
C PHE A 142 -12.21 -9.96 6.14
N ASN A 143 -11.83 -11.13 6.65
CA ASN A 143 -10.44 -11.47 6.92
C ASN A 143 -9.57 -11.41 5.64
N GLU A 144 -10.09 -11.93 4.53
CA GLU A 144 -9.36 -11.86 3.25
C GLU A 144 -9.28 -10.44 2.68
N ILE A 145 -10.33 -9.61 2.85
CA ILE A 145 -10.28 -8.19 2.52
C ILE A 145 -9.17 -7.50 3.34
N GLN A 146 -9.17 -7.68 4.65
CA GLN A 146 -8.17 -7.10 5.56
C GLN A 146 -6.74 -7.51 5.19
N LYS A 147 -6.52 -8.80 4.97
CA LYS A 147 -5.23 -9.37 4.58
C LYS A 147 -4.73 -8.78 3.25
N THR A 148 -5.61 -8.65 2.27
CA THR A 148 -5.27 -8.04 0.97
C THR A 148 -4.87 -6.58 1.11
N LEU A 149 -5.61 -5.79 1.89
CA LEU A 149 -5.28 -4.39 2.18
C LEU A 149 -3.95 -4.25 2.92
N GLN A 150 -3.67 -5.13 3.87
CA GLN A 150 -2.40 -5.15 4.60
C GLN A 150 -1.23 -5.42 3.66
N LEU A 151 -1.32 -6.45 2.81
CA LEU A 151 -0.28 -6.78 1.82
C LEU A 151 -0.03 -5.63 0.83
N GLN A 152 -1.09 -4.93 0.40
CA GLN A 152 -0.94 -3.77 -0.48
C GLN A 152 -0.24 -2.60 0.21
N ASN A 153 -0.52 -2.37 1.48
CA ASN A 153 0.14 -1.34 2.27
C ASN A 153 1.62 -1.65 2.50
N GLU A 154 1.96 -2.90 2.82
CA GLU A 154 3.35 -3.36 2.98
C GLU A 154 4.13 -3.22 1.68
N ASN A 155 3.57 -3.61 0.53
CA ASN A 155 4.19 -3.44 -0.78
C ASN A 155 4.41 -1.96 -1.13
N LYS A 156 3.46 -1.09 -0.80
CA LYS A 156 3.58 0.36 -1.01
C LYS A 156 4.67 0.97 -0.14
N GLU A 157 4.74 0.59 1.13
CA GLU A 157 5.83 1.04 2.02
C GLU A 157 7.18 0.53 1.54
N GLN A 158 7.30 -0.74 1.17
CA GLN A 158 8.53 -1.32 0.60
C GLN A 158 9.01 -0.52 -0.62
N TYR A 159 8.11 -0.22 -1.56
CA TYR A 159 8.43 0.59 -2.73
C TYR A 159 8.89 2.00 -2.33
N GLN A 160 8.20 2.66 -1.40
CA GLN A 160 8.56 3.99 -0.91
C GLN A 160 9.96 4.00 -0.27
N PHE A 161 10.28 3.01 0.58
CA PHE A 161 11.61 2.90 1.19
C PHE A 161 12.70 2.60 0.17
N ASN A 162 12.42 1.82 -0.89
CA ASN A 162 13.34 1.62 -2.01
C ASN A 162 13.65 2.94 -2.73
N GLN A 163 12.65 3.79 -3.01
CA GLN A 163 12.86 5.12 -3.62
C GLN A 163 13.69 6.05 -2.71
N ILE A 164 13.44 6.02 -1.41
CA ILE A 164 14.24 6.77 -0.42
C ILE A 164 15.69 6.31 -0.42
N ALA A 165 15.94 4.99 -0.46
CA ALA A 165 17.28 4.44 -0.51
C ALA A 165 18.05 4.92 -1.75
N VAL A 166 17.41 4.96 -2.92
CA VAL A 166 17.99 5.54 -4.15
C VAL A 166 18.31 7.04 -3.94
N SER A 167 17.33 7.81 -3.46
CA SER A 167 17.51 9.26 -3.22
C SER A 167 18.66 9.56 -2.24
N LEU A 168 18.81 8.77 -1.18
CA LEU A 168 19.91 8.91 -0.23
C LEU A 168 21.30 8.66 -0.85
N THR A 169 21.38 7.98 -1.98
CA THR A 169 22.66 7.73 -2.70
C THR A 169 22.92 8.72 -3.83
N GLU A 170 21.87 9.25 -4.44
CA GLU A 170 21.98 10.19 -5.57
C GLU A 170 22.13 11.64 -5.12
N LYS A 171 21.55 11.98 -3.95
CA LYS A 171 21.56 13.33 -3.38
C LYS A 171 22.43 13.36 -2.11
N PRO A 172 23.73 13.67 -2.22
CA PRO A 172 24.63 13.73 -1.06
C PRO A 172 24.18 14.71 0.03
N GLU A 173 23.52 15.80 -0.38
CA GLU A 173 22.98 16.86 0.48
C GLU A 173 21.73 16.46 1.26
N LEU A 174 20.99 15.45 0.82
CA LEU A 174 19.75 15.02 1.48
C LEU A 174 20.03 14.48 2.88
N SER A 175 19.56 15.18 3.90
CA SER A 175 19.76 14.73 5.29
C SER A 175 18.71 13.69 5.69
N ILE A 176 19.07 12.81 6.65
CA ILE A 176 18.12 11.84 7.23
C ILE A 176 16.98 12.58 7.96
N LYS A 177 17.26 13.78 8.49
CA LYS A 177 16.24 14.60 9.15
C LYS A 177 15.18 15.06 8.13
N ASP A 178 15.59 15.58 6.97
CA ASP A 178 14.65 16.03 5.93
C ASP A 178 13.76 14.89 5.43
N VAL A 179 14.32 13.69 5.31
CA VAL A 179 13.53 12.48 4.97
C VAL A 179 12.51 12.16 6.07
N CYS A 180 12.92 12.20 7.35
CA CYS A 180 12.00 11.96 8.46
C CYS A 180 10.86 12.98 8.50
N ASP A 181 11.18 14.25 8.29
CA ASP A 181 10.22 15.35 8.29
C ASP A 181 9.21 15.19 7.11
N SER A 182 9.70 14.83 5.93
CA SER A 182 8.84 14.57 4.75
C SER A 182 7.90 13.37 4.91
N LEU A 183 8.30 12.39 5.71
CA LEU A 183 7.50 11.19 6.01
C LEU A 183 6.61 11.36 7.25
N HIS A 184 6.70 12.48 7.95
CA HIS A 184 6.08 12.70 9.26
C HIS A 184 6.41 11.57 10.26
N MET A 185 7.68 11.10 10.25
CA MET A 185 8.15 10.00 11.10
C MET A 185 9.24 10.46 12.07
N SER A 186 9.23 9.88 13.27
CA SER A 186 10.38 10.03 14.17
C SER A 186 11.63 9.32 13.59
N ARG A 187 12.81 9.84 13.93
CA ARG A 187 14.09 9.23 13.49
C ARG A 187 14.22 7.76 13.87
N SER A 188 13.76 7.39 15.06
CA SER A 188 13.78 6.00 15.54
C SER A 188 12.89 5.10 14.68
N MET A 189 11.67 5.55 14.38
CA MET A 189 10.73 4.82 13.53
C MET A 189 11.26 4.65 12.11
N PHE A 190 11.81 5.73 11.54
CA PHE A 190 12.44 5.70 10.20
C PHE A 190 13.58 4.68 10.15
N GLN A 191 14.52 4.71 11.11
CA GLN A 191 15.63 3.76 11.15
C GLN A 191 15.16 2.31 11.24
N LYS A 192 14.14 2.02 12.07
CA LYS A 192 13.56 0.68 12.23
C LYS A 192 12.94 0.19 10.91
N LYS A 193 12.12 1.02 10.27
CA LYS A 193 11.48 0.68 8.98
C LYS A 193 12.49 0.57 7.85
N PHE A 194 13.46 1.49 7.76
CA PHE A 194 14.51 1.42 6.75
C PHE A 194 15.32 0.13 6.87
N LYS A 195 15.70 -0.26 8.10
CA LYS A 195 16.40 -1.53 8.33
C LYS A 195 15.54 -2.73 7.97
N LEU A 196 14.23 -2.68 8.26
CA LEU A 196 13.27 -3.73 7.89
C LEU A 196 13.20 -3.93 6.37
N TYR A 197 13.07 -2.83 5.61
CA TYR A 197 12.83 -2.90 4.17
C TYR A 197 14.11 -2.97 3.32
N ILE A 198 15.22 -2.39 3.77
CA ILE A 198 16.49 -2.28 3.03
C ILE A 198 17.57 -3.21 3.57
N GLY A 199 17.40 -3.76 4.78
CA GLY A 199 18.32 -4.72 5.39
C GLY A 199 19.47 -4.09 6.18
N SER A 200 19.63 -2.76 6.18
CA SER A 200 20.68 -2.04 6.93
C SER A 200 20.18 -0.66 7.39
N SER A 201 20.89 -0.03 8.31
CA SER A 201 20.55 1.35 8.71
C SER A 201 20.77 2.34 7.55
N PRO A 202 20.05 3.50 7.54
CA PRO A 202 20.23 4.51 6.50
C PRO A 202 21.67 5.01 6.36
N VAL A 203 22.39 5.15 7.49
CA VAL A 203 23.78 5.60 7.52
C VAL A 203 24.71 4.54 6.92
N GLU A 204 24.56 3.29 7.34
CA GLU A 204 25.36 2.16 6.81
C GLU A 204 25.12 1.98 5.32
N TYR A 205 23.87 2.04 4.87
CA TYR A 205 23.51 1.93 3.45
C TYR A 205 24.16 3.03 2.62
N ARG A 206 24.01 4.30 3.05
CA ARG A 206 24.64 5.45 2.38
C ARG A 206 26.16 5.32 2.33
N THR A 207 26.79 4.99 3.44
CA THR A 207 28.24 4.81 3.50
C THR A 207 28.70 3.71 2.55
N LYS A 208 28.04 2.54 2.56
CA LYS A 208 28.35 1.45 1.63
C LYS A 208 28.29 1.90 0.18
N LYS A 209 27.22 2.62 -0.21
CA LYS A 209 27.03 3.10 -1.59
C LYS A 209 28.07 4.14 -1.99
N ARG A 210 28.43 5.05 -1.08
CA ARG A 210 29.51 6.02 -1.32
C ARG A 210 30.87 5.34 -1.50
N ILE A 211 31.17 4.30 -0.73
CA ILE A 211 32.39 3.50 -0.89
C ILE A 211 32.38 2.75 -2.24
N GLU A 212 31.26 2.20 -2.68
CA GLU A 212 31.14 1.56 -4.00
C GLU A 212 31.45 2.58 -5.13
N LYS A 213 30.92 3.83 -5.05
CA LYS A 213 31.25 4.91 -5.99
C LYS A 213 32.73 5.32 -5.91
N ALA A 214 33.30 5.40 -4.70
CA ALA A 214 34.71 5.70 -4.51
C ALA A 214 35.63 4.65 -5.17
N LYS A 215 35.33 3.36 -5.03
CA LYS A 215 36.06 2.27 -5.71
C LYS A 215 36.05 2.46 -7.23
N LEU A 216 34.91 2.83 -7.81
CA LEU A 216 34.81 3.10 -9.23
C LEU A 216 35.70 4.27 -9.64
N LEU A 217 35.57 5.42 -8.98
CA LEU A 217 36.36 6.64 -9.28
C LEU A 217 37.85 6.40 -9.13
N LEU A 218 38.28 5.70 -8.08
CA LEU A 218 39.70 5.35 -7.87
C LEU A 218 40.27 4.47 -8.97
N ARG A 219 39.46 3.63 -9.60
CA ARG A 219 39.90 2.73 -10.69
C ARG A 219 39.89 3.40 -12.06
N THR A 220 38.97 4.35 -12.28
CA THR A 220 38.69 4.89 -13.62
C THR A 220 39.17 6.32 -13.82
N THR A 221 39.69 6.98 -12.78
CA THR A 221 40.10 8.42 -12.87
C THR A 221 41.34 8.71 -12.00
N ASP A 222 42.05 9.78 -12.37
CA ASP A 222 43.19 10.32 -11.59
C ASP A 222 42.77 11.44 -10.62
N ILE A 223 41.48 11.62 -10.39
CA ILE A 223 40.95 12.64 -9.48
C ILE A 223 41.60 12.49 -8.10
N PRO A 224 42.08 13.56 -7.47
CA PRO A 224 42.68 13.51 -6.12
C PRO A 224 41.70 12.90 -5.12
N ILE A 225 42.22 12.06 -4.22
CA ILE A 225 41.39 11.33 -3.24
C ILE A 225 40.52 12.30 -2.42
N LYS A 226 41.07 13.45 -2.04
CA LYS A 226 40.34 14.52 -1.34
C LYS A 226 39.13 14.99 -2.15
N ALA A 227 39.29 15.23 -3.44
CA ALA A 227 38.18 15.65 -4.30
C ALA A 227 37.10 14.55 -4.45
N ILE A 228 37.50 13.26 -4.45
CA ILE A 228 36.55 12.13 -4.41
C ILE A 228 35.75 12.16 -3.08
N VAL A 229 36.41 12.36 -1.95
CA VAL A 229 35.78 12.45 -0.62
C VAL A 229 34.73 13.54 -0.58
N ASP A 230 35.11 14.75 -1.07
CA ASP A 230 34.23 15.93 -1.12
C ASP A 230 33.04 15.70 -2.07
N ALA A 231 33.28 15.19 -3.26
CA ALA A 231 32.24 14.89 -4.26
C ALA A 231 31.23 13.82 -3.79
N LEU A 232 31.68 12.88 -2.99
CA LEU A 232 30.81 11.85 -2.42
C LEU A 232 30.09 12.28 -1.13
N GLY A 233 30.33 13.52 -0.67
CA GLY A 233 29.65 14.11 0.47
C GLY A 233 30.04 13.47 1.82
N PHE A 234 31.27 13.01 1.97
CA PHE A 234 31.79 12.64 3.28
C PHE A 234 32.16 13.90 4.05
N TYR A 235 31.63 14.02 5.25
CA TYR A 235 31.92 15.18 6.11
C TYR A 235 33.37 15.18 6.63
N ASP A 236 33.92 13.96 6.86
CA ASP A 236 35.24 13.78 7.44
C ASP A 236 36.06 12.76 6.63
N THR A 237 37.25 13.20 6.20
CA THR A 237 38.19 12.39 5.43
C THR A 237 38.67 11.18 6.24
N ALA A 238 38.88 11.31 7.55
CA ALA A 238 39.30 10.21 8.40
C ALA A 238 38.24 9.12 8.50
N TYR A 239 36.96 9.52 8.58
CA TYR A 239 35.84 8.59 8.53
C TYR A 239 35.78 7.85 7.19
N PHE A 240 36.00 8.55 6.05
CA PHE A 240 36.08 7.90 4.74
C PHE A 240 37.16 6.85 4.69
N TYR A 241 38.38 7.16 5.13
CA TYR A 241 39.51 6.20 5.14
C TYR A 241 39.15 4.94 5.92
N LYS A 242 38.67 5.10 7.18
CA LYS A 242 38.23 3.98 8.01
C LYS A 242 37.14 3.12 7.35
N ALA A 243 36.13 3.76 6.74
CA ALA A 243 35.05 3.06 6.07
C ALA A 243 35.52 2.33 4.80
N PHE A 244 36.47 2.95 4.07
CA PHE A 244 37.05 2.37 2.88
C PHE A 244 37.93 1.15 3.20
N GLU A 245 38.82 1.27 4.19
CA GLU A 245 39.68 0.18 4.64
C GLU A 245 38.84 -0.97 5.21
N LYS A 246 37.81 -0.68 5.98
CA LYS A 246 36.87 -1.71 6.48
C LYS A 246 36.20 -2.47 5.33
N SER A 247 35.92 -1.80 4.20
CA SER A 247 35.25 -2.41 3.05
C SER A 247 36.19 -3.13 2.08
N THR A 248 37.48 -2.77 2.04
CA THR A 248 38.42 -3.22 0.99
C THR A 248 39.67 -3.87 1.54
N SER A 249 39.95 -3.74 2.84
CA SER A 249 41.20 -4.09 3.50
C SER A 249 42.43 -3.35 2.93
N LEU A 250 42.23 -2.26 2.21
CA LEU A 250 43.25 -1.43 1.60
C LEU A 250 42.95 0.05 1.85
N THR A 251 43.99 0.88 1.93
CA THR A 251 43.79 2.33 1.86
C THR A 251 43.31 2.76 0.47
N PRO A 252 42.64 3.90 0.33
CA PRO A 252 42.23 4.41 -1.00
C PRO A 252 43.39 4.53 -1.99
N LYS A 253 44.59 4.92 -1.52
CA LYS A 253 45.79 5.02 -2.35
C LYS A 253 46.24 3.63 -2.82
N GLN A 254 46.43 2.69 -1.87
CA GLN A 254 46.79 1.31 -2.20
C GLN A 254 45.79 0.65 -3.14
N TYR A 255 44.49 0.95 -2.97
CA TYR A 255 43.44 0.45 -3.84
C TYR A 255 43.57 0.98 -5.25
N ARG A 256 43.88 2.28 -5.41
CA ARG A 256 44.17 2.92 -6.71
C ARG A 256 45.34 2.28 -7.37
N ASP A 257 46.51 2.26 -6.70
CA ASP A 257 47.76 1.74 -7.24
C ASP A 257 47.63 0.27 -7.71
N LYS A 258 46.82 -0.52 -7.01
CA LYS A 258 46.59 -1.94 -7.34
C LYS A 258 45.59 -2.16 -8.49
N ASN A 259 44.65 -1.27 -8.69
CA ASN A 259 43.49 -1.53 -9.57
C ASN A 259 43.37 -0.56 -10.75
N GLN A 260 44.23 0.45 -10.87
CA GLN A 260 44.30 1.25 -12.10
C GLN A 260 44.99 0.44 -13.20
N PRO A 261 44.47 0.43 -14.43
CA PRO A 261 45.19 -0.16 -15.53
C PRO A 261 46.50 0.62 -15.77
N LEU A 262 47.60 -0.11 -15.87
CA LEU A 262 48.89 0.45 -16.34
C LEU A 262 48.69 0.83 -17.81
N PHE A 263 48.60 2.11 -18.10
CA PHE A 263 48.62 2.66 -19.46
C PHE A 263 50.08 2.78 -19.91
#